data_cf70ed6b51413bbc3cf4c0c31e4cb483
#
_entry.id   cf70ed6b51413bbc3cf4c0c31e4cb483
#
_cell.length_a   1.000
_cell.length_b   1.000
_cell.length_c   1.000
_cell.angle_alpha   90.00
_cell.angle_beta   90.00
_cell.angle_gamma   90.00
#
_symmetry.space_group_name_H-M   'P 1'
#
loop_
_entity.id
_entity.type
_entity.pdbx_description
1 polymer ?
#
loop_
_entity_poly.entity_id
_entity_poly.type
_entity_poly.pdbx_seq_one_letter_code
_entity_poly.pdbx_strand_id
1 'polypeptide(L)'
;GWHSGRGPYMPPVMFINDIKRTDKQKGVFGELAIDLSDTVELTVGARWYDIAVDLEGSANASFSTGFGGGDMQRFGTNLSAAFNEPGVVTGNPFIDELDYPDKAESDGVIGKATLSWNKSDDVMYYVTWSEGFRPGLLNRPAGQSTPDGSYTVRPVTDSDEVTNYELGWKTILQDGRLRFNGSVFMVDVSGLQTTIFDPSIANLFFSDNAADADIRGLEGDFVYYPNIDGLMISGAFSFLDTEI
;
A
#
# COMPACT_ATOMS: atom_id res chain seq x y z
N GLY A 1 6.46 -28.75 -3.79
CA GLY A 1 7.37 -28.38 -4.86
C GLY A 1 6.76 -27.30 -5.72
N TRP A 2 7.53 -26.30 -5.99
CA TRP A 2 7.15 -25.19 -6.87
C TRP A 2 7.02 -25.72 -8.30
N HIS A 3 5.95 -25.40 -8.97
CA HIS A 3 5.88 -25.59 -10.41
C HIS A 3 6.68 -24.48 -11.10
N SER A 4 8.01 -24.60 -11.08
CA SER A 4 8.84 -23.84 -12.03
C SER A 4 8.59 -24.29 -13.47
N GLY A 5 7.52 -25.09 -13.69
CA GLY A 5 7.21 -25.70 -14.95
C GLY A 5 6.74 -24.70 -15.96
N ARG A 6 7.51 -24.59 -17.00
CA ARG A 6 7.02 -24.09 -18.28
C ARG A 6 5.92 -25.03 -18.73
N GLY A 7 4.69 -24.51 -18.90
CA GLY A 7 3.64 -25.33 -19.54
C GLY A 7 4.13 -26.12 -20.74
N PRO A 8 3.28 -26.89 -21.39
CA PRO A 8 1.84 -26.79 -21.33
C PRO A 8 1.20 -27.60 -20.19
N TYR A 9 0.22 -27.01 -19.54
CA TYR A 9 -0.64 -27.73 -18.61
C TYR A 9 -1.83 -28.34 -19.35
N MET A 10 -2.16 -29.58 -19.01
CA MET A 10 -3.25 -30.28 -19.67
C MET A 10 -4.63 -29.69 -19.31
N PRO A 11 -5.56 -29.58 -20.23
CA PRO A 11 -6.95 -29.26 -19.92
C PRO A 11 -7.48 -30.16 -18.78
N PRO A 12 -8.30 -29.67 -17.85
CA PRO A 12 -9.05 -28.41 -17.89
C PRO A 12 -8.36 -27.19 -17.21
N VAL A 13 -7.06 -27.21 -16.98
CA VAL A 13 -6.37 -26.13 -16.32
C VAL A 13 -6.36 -24.89 -17.21
N MET A 14 -6.96 -23.80 -16.74
CA MET A 14 -7.03 -22.53 -17.44
C MET A 14 -6.06 -21.49 -16.87
N PHE A 15 -5.74 -21.60 -15.59
CA PHE A 15 -4.85 -20.70 -14.90
C PHE A 15 -4.15 -21.44 -13.74
N ILE A 16 -2.86 -21.22 -13.61
CA ILE A 16 -2.07 -21.65 -12.44
C ILE A 16 -1.36 -20.42 -11.90
N ASN A 17 -1.44 -20.24 -10.59
CA ASN A 17 -0.71 -19.25 -9.85
C ASN A 17 -0.09 -19.92 -8.62
N ASP A 18 1.16 -20.35 -8.77
CA ASP A 18 1.95 -20.99 -7.72
C ASP A 18 3.15 -20.07 -7.39
N ILE A 19 2.85 -18.97 -6.71
CA ILE A 19 3.80 -17.93 -6.35
C ILE A 19 4.00 -17.93 -4.84
N LYS A 20 5.26 -17.89 -4.42
CA LYS A 20 5.65 -17.57 -3.05
C LYS A 20 6.21 -16.16 -3.03
N ARG A 21 5.61 -15.32 -2.22
CA ARG A 21 6.14 -14.02 -1.85
C ARG A 21 6.86 -14.11 -0.49
N THR A 22 8.05 -13.56 -0.41
CA THR A 22 8.80 -13.45 0.83
C THR A 22 9.09 -11.99 1.12
N ASP A 23 8.50 -11.46 2.18
CA ASP A 23 8.74 -10.09 2.63
C ASP A 23 9.74 -10.13 3.80
N LYS A 24 10.87 -9.47 3.65
CA LYS A 24 11.88 -9.28 4.69
C LYS A 24 11.87 -7.83 5.11
N GLN A 25 11.68 -7.57 6.39
CA GLN A 25 11.64 -6.22 6.93
C GLN A 25 12.59 -6.09 8.11
N LYS A 26 13.32 -4.98 8.14
CA LYS A 26 14.07 -4.51 9.29
C LYS A 26 13.63 -3.08 9.59
N GLY A 27 13.61 -2.73 10.86
CA GLY A 27 13.27 -1.36 11.26
C GLY A 27 13.75 -1.06 12.66
N VAL A 28 14.14 0.18 12.85
CA VAL A 28 14.47 0.75 14.16
C VAL A 28 13.66 2.02 14.29
N PHE A 29 13.00 2.20 15.41
CA PHE A 29 12.22 3.40 15.68
C PHE A 29 12.48 3.93 17.09
N GLY A 30 12.27 5.21 17.27
CA GLY A 30 12.33 5.88 18.55
C GLY A 30 11.38 7.08 18.58
N GLU A 31 10.93 7.42 19.78
CA GLU A 31 10.07 8.57 20.04
C GLU A 31 10.57 9.30 21.28
N LEU A 32 10.48 10.61 21.26
CA LEU A 32 10.85 11.49 22.36
C LEU A 32 9.70 12.47 22.64
N ALA A 33 9.20 12.48 23.87
CA ALA A 33 8.26 13.47 24.36
C ALA A 33 9.01 14.55 25.15
N ILE A 34 8.68 15.80 24.89
CA ILE A 34 9.32 16.99 25.46
C ILE A 34 8.23 17.91 26.00
N ASP A 35 8.21 18.12 27.30
CA ASP A 35 7.35 19.12 27.94
C ASP A 35 7.89 20.51 27.64
N LEU A 36 7.21 21.27 26.79
CA LEU A 36 7.53 22.66 26.47
C LEU A 36 7.01 23.62 27.56
N SER A 37 5.96 23.21 28.25
CA SER A 37 5.39 23.86 29.43
C SER A 37 4.53 22.86 30.19
N ASP A 38 3.95 23.26 31.34
CA ASP A 38 3.02 22.42 32.12
C ASP A 38 1.78 21.95 31.35
N THR A 39 1.50 22.59 30.22
CA THR A 39 0.28 22.30 29.42
C THR A 39 0.58 21.95 27.96
N VAL A 40 1.82 22.07 27.50
CA VAL A 40 2.20 21.83 26.09
C VAL A 40 3.31 20.81 26.01
N GLU A 41 3.05 19.75 25.28
CA GLU A 41 4.00 18.68 24.99
C GLU A 41 4.27 18.61 23.48
N LEU A 42 5.53 18.43 23.10
CA LEU A 42 5.97 18.10 21.76
C LEU A 42 6.48 16.66 21.76
N THR A 43 5.82 15.79 20.99
CA THR A 43 6.30 14.43 20.71
C THR A 43 6.88 14.37 19.31
N VAL A 44 8.13 13.91 19.18
CA VAL A 44 8.78 13.66 17.88
C VAL A 44 9.22 12.21 17.78
N GLY A 45 9.03 11.60 16.63
CA GLY A 45 9.41 10.22 16.38
C GLY A 45 9.99 10.04 14.99
N ALA A 46 10.83 9.03 14.84
CA ALA A 46 11.35 8.60 13.55
C ALA A 46 11.46 7.06 13.49
N ARG A 47 11.31 6.53 12.30
CA ARG A 47 11.51 5.11 11.99
C ARG A 47 12.40 4.99 10.76
N TRP A 48 13.55 4.33 10.91
CA TRP A 48 14.30 3.79 9.79
C TRP A 48 13.76 2.42 9.40
N TYR A 49 13.72 2.14 8.11
CA TYR A 49 13.29 0.85 7.58
C TYR A 49 14.15 0.41 6.40
N ASP A 50 14.21 -0.91 6.20
CA ASP A 50 14.84 -1.61 5.08
C ASP A 50 13.95 -2.83 4.77
N ILE A 51 13.35 -2.84 3.59
CA ILE A 51 12.35 -3.82 3.18
C ILE A 51 12.76 -4.39 1.82
N ALA A 52 12.72 -5.72 1.73
CA ALA A 52 12.91 -6.44 0.48
C ALA A 52 11.72 -7.39 0.25
N VAL A 53 11.15 -7.32 -0.92
CA VAL A 53 10.07 -8.21 -1.39
C VAL A 53 10.62 -9.07 -2.51
N ASP A 54 10.52 -10.39 -2.33
CA ASP A 54 11.01 -11.40 -3.26
C ASP A 54 9.85 -12.27 -3.74
N LEU A 55 9.81 -12.61 -5.03
CA LEU A 55 8.82 -13.49 -5.63
C LEU A 55 9.51 -14.72 -6.23
N GLU A 56 9.05 -15.90 -5.82
CA GLU A 56 9.45 -17.21 -6.37
C GLU A 56 8.22 -17.92 -6.94
N GLY A 57 8.41 -18.79 -7.93
CA GLY A 57 7.36 -19.64 -8.45
C GLY A 57 6.95 -19.31 -9.87
N SER A 58 5.73 -19.63 -10.24
CA SER A 58 5.24 -19.44 -11.59
C SER A 58 3.76 -19.11 -11.64
N ALA A 59 3.37 -18.35 -12.64
CA ALA A 59 1.99 -18.14 -13.02
C ALA A 59 1.82 -18.34 -14.52
N ASN A 60 0.84 -19.12 -14.92
CA ASN A 60 0.56 -19.44 -16.31
C ASN A 60 -0.94 -19.32 -16.59
N ALA A 61 -1.29 -18.85 -17.77
CA ALA A 61 -2.66 -18.68 -18.20
C ALA A 61 -2.89 -19.25 -19.61
N SER A 62 -4.07 -19.82 -19.81
CA SER A 62 -4.51 -20.30 -21.12
C SER A 62 -5.35 -19.28 -21.89
N PHE A 63 -5.80 -18.23 -21.23
CA PHE A 63 -6.71 -17.24 -21.82
C PHE A 63 -6.02 -16.07 -22.51
N SER A 64 -4.69 -16.03 -22.51
CA SER A 64 -3.90 -15.04 -23.28
C SER A 64 -3.97 -15.20 -24.80
N THR A 65 -4.63 -16.24 -25.28
CA THR A 65 -4.78 -16.49 -26.74
C THR A 65 -5.59 -15.44 -27.48
N GLY A 66 -6.42 -14.67 -26.78
CA GLY A 66 -7.18 -13.55 -27.35
C GLY A 66 -6.34 -12.31 -27.68
N PHE A 67 -5.10 -12.24 -27.19
CA PHE A 67 -4.24 -11.07 -27.28
C PHE A 67 -3.04 -11.27 -28.24
N GLY A 68 -3.27 -11.96 -29.35
CA GLY A 68 -2.28 -12.12 -30.42
C GLY A 68 -1.45 -13.40 -30.38
N GLY A 69 -1.70 -14.26 -29.42
CA GLY A 69 -1.10 -15.60 -29.36
C GLY A 69 -2.02 -16.66 -29.94
N GLY A 70 -1.52 -17.50 -30.86
CA GLY A 70 -2.23 -18.67 -31.32
C GLY A 70 -2.35 -19.74 -30.22
N ASP A 71 -3.08 -20.83 -30.50
CA ASP A 71 -3.29 -21.96 -29.58
C ASP A 71 -2.02 -22.53 -28.96
N MET A 72 -0.87 -22.30 -29.55
CA MET A 72 0.43 -22.75 -29.09
C MET A 72 0.90 -22.05 -27.82
N GLN A 73 0.39 -20.86 -27.51
CA GLN A 73 0.74 -20.10 -26.31
C GLN A 73 -0.24 -20.34 -25.15
N ARG A 74 -1.27 -21.09 -25.40
CA ARG A 74 -2.39 -21.30 -24.48
C ARG A 74 -1.99 -21.80 -23.09
N PHE A 75 -0.86 -22.45 -22.96
CA PHE A 75 -0.37 -23.01 -21.71
C PHE A 75 1.13 -22.76 -21.50
N GLY A 76 1.72 -21.89 -22.29
CA GLY A 76 3.17 -21.72 -22.36
C GLY A 76 3.74 -20.47 -21.69
N THR A 77 2.88 -19.54 -21.27
CA THR A 77 3.36 -18.28 -20.70
C THR A 77 3.64 -18.46 -19.21
N ASN A 78 4.88 -18.64 -18.85
CA ASN A 78 5.32 -18.55 -17.46
C ASN A 78 5.57 -17.09 -17.12
N LEU A 79 4.68 -16.52 -16.29
CA LEU A 79 4.69 -15.11 -15.94
C LEU A 79 5.70 -14.76 -14.85
N SER A 80 6.38 -15.73 -14.26
CA SER A 80 7.28 -15.51 -13.11
C SER A 80 8.61 -16.26 -13.23
N ALA A 81 8.92 -16.87 -14.38
CA ALA A 81 10.13 -17.70 -14.53
C ALA A 81 11.42 -16.91 -14.27
N ALA A 82 11.43 -15.62 -14.55
CA ALA A 82 12.61 -14.79 -14.37
C ALA A 82 13.00 -14.59 -12.90
N PHE A 83 12.04 -14.71 -11.98
CA PHE A 83 12.33 -14.54 -10.55
C PHE A 83 13.00 -15.75 -9.89
N ASN A 84 13.06 -16.90 -10.55
CA ASN A 84 13.45 -18.14 -9.90
C ASN A 84 14.90 -18.55 -10.12
N GLU A 85 15.47 -18.16 -11.23
CA GLU A 85 16.75 -18.68 -11.68
C GLU A 85 17.56 -17.59 -12.40
N PRO A 86 18.41 -16.83 -11.68
CA PRO A 86 19.31 -15.87 -12.31
C PRO A 86 20.15 -16.51 -13.40
N GLY A 87 20.13 -15.91 -14.60
CA GLY A 87 20.89 -16.41 -15.76
C GLY A 87 20.19 -17.52 -16.57
N VAL A 88 18.97 -17.90 -16.22
CA VAL A 88 18.19 -18.79 -17.07
C VAL A 88 17.56 -18.01 -18.22
N VAL A 89 17.92 -18.42 -19.43
CA VAL A 89 17.27 -17.94 -20.65
C VAL A 89 15.87 -18.53 -20.73
N THR A 90 14.87 -17.69 -20.58
CA THR A 90 13.45 -18.12 -20.56
C THR A 90 12.94 -18.44 -21.96
N GLY A 91 13.64 -17.99 -22.99
CA GLY A 91 13.20 -18.00 -24.39
C GLY A 91 12.16 -16.91 -24.71
N ASN A 92 11.89 -16.02 -23.77
CA ASN A 92 11.13 -14.81 -23.98
C ASN A 92 12.11 -13.64 -24.08
N PRO A 93 12.31 -13.03 -25.27
CA PRO A 93 13.29 -11.98 -25.45
C PRO A 93 13.04 -10.77 -24.52
N PHE A 94 11.79 -10.49 -24.17
CA PHE A 94 11.49 -9.40 -23.24
C PHE A 94 12.03 -9.64 -21.84
N ILE A 95 12.07 -10.89 -21.38
CA ILE A 95 12.57 -11.22 -20.06
C ILE A 95 14.09 -11.35 -20.09
N ASP A 96 14.60 -12.01 -21.14
CA ASP A 96 16.02 -12.33 -21.26
C ASP A 96 16.87 -11.07 -21.54
N GLU A 97 16.30 -10.03 -22.19
CA GLU A 97 16.97 -8.77 -22.52
C GLU A 97 16.88 -7.71 -21.40
N LEU A 98 15.93 -7.83 -20.47
CA LEU A 98 15.61 -6.76 -19.52
C LEU A 98 16.31 -6.89 -18.17
N ASP A 99 17.11 -7.94 -17.93
CA ASP A 99 17.75 -8.19 -16.63
C ASP A 99 16.74 -7.99 -15.46
N TYR A 100 15.66 -8.79 -15.49
CA TYR A 100 14.51 -8.60 -14.63
C TYR A 100 14.87 -8.71 -13.16
N PRO A 101 14.56 -7.74 -12.31
CA PRO A 101 14.88 -7.81 -10.90
C PRO A 101 14.11 -8.96 -10.23
N ASP A 102 14.77 -9.69 -9.36
CA ASP A 102 14.17 -10.74 -8.51
C ASP A 102 13.61 -10.16 -7.20
N LYS A 103 13.90 -8.89 -6.92
CA LYS A 103 13.51 -8.22 -5.69
C LYS A 103 13.04 -6.80 -5.95
N ALA A 104 12.07 -6.37 -5.14
CA ALA A 104 11.76 -4.96 -4.93
C ALA A 104 12.33 -4.56 -3.57
N GLU A 105 13.19 -3.55 -3.54
CA GLU A 105 13.82 -3.06 -2.31
C GLU A 105 13.38 -1.63 -2.05
N SER A 106 13.12 -1.32 -0.78
CA SER A 106 12.72 0.00 -0.32
C SER A 106 13.35 0.26 1.03
N ASP A 107 14.09 1.34 1.16
CA ASP A 107 14.67 1.79 2.42
C ASP A 107 14.46 3.28 2.62
N GLY A 108 14.48 3.71 3.86
CA GLY A 108 14.30 5.13 4.17
C GLY A 108 14.06 5.43 5.63
N VAL A 109 13.68 6.67 5.87
CA VAL A 109 13.30 7.17 7.19
C VAL A 109 11.98 7.90 7.05
N ILE A 110 11.02 7.58 7.92
CA ILE A 110 9.76 8.31 8.08
C ILE A 110 9.70 8.96 9.44
N GLY A 111 9.05 10.12 9.50
CA GLY A 111 8.94 10.96 10.68
C GLY A 111 7.52 11.14 11.18
N LYS A 112 7.42 11.60 12.44
CA LYS A 112 6.19 12.05 13.09
C LYS A 112 6.50 13.18 14.04
N ALA A 113 5.63 14.18 14.08
CA ALA A 113 5.64 15.21 15.09
C ALA A 113 4.21 15.52 15.55
N THR A 114 4.00 15.58 16.87
CA THR A 114 2.71 15.93 17.48
C THR A 114 2.92 17.00 18.51
N LEU A 115 2.22 18.11 18.40
CA LEU A 115 2.13 19.14 19.43
C LEU A 115 0.77 19.00 20.11
N SER A 116 0.78 18.71 21.40
CA SER A 116 -0.41 18.58 22.24
C SER A 116 -0.52 19.75 23.19
N TRP A 117 -1.72 20.31 23.33
CA TRP A 117 -2.03 21.36 24.28
C TRP A 117 -3.17 20.92 25.21
N ASN A 118 -2.85 20.66 26.47
CA ASN A 118 -3.79 20.39 27.54
C ASN A 118 -4.31 21.73 28.09
N LYS A 119 -5.40 22.24 27.50
CA LYS A 119 -6.04 23.49 27.95
C LYS A 119 -6.55 23.38 29.38
N SER A 120 -7.00 22.18 29.78
CA SER A 120 -7.39 21.81 31.13
C SER A 120 -7.31 20.28 31.24
N ASP A 121 -7.60 19.73 32.44
CA ASP A 121 -7.66 18.28 32.66
C ASP A 121 -8.71 17.58 31.76
N ASP A 122 -9.71 18.34 31.31
CA ASP A 122 -10.85 17.84 30.53
C ASP A 122 -10.77 18.17 29.03
N VAL A 123 -9.82 19.01 28.61
CA VAL A 123 -9.76 19.50 27.22
C VAL A 123 -8.34 19.52 26.69
N MET A 124 -8.12 18.71 25.66
CA MET A 124 -6.87 18.65 24.92
C MET A 124 -7.11 18.91 23.43
N TYR A 125 -6.20 19.66 22.82
CA TYR A 125 -6.07 19.83 21.37
C TYR A 125 -4.71 19.31 20.93
N TYR A 126 -4.62 18.81 19.70
CA TYR A 126 -3.35 18.39 19.14
C TYR A 126 -3.27 18.69 17.63
N VAL A 127 -2.04 18.88 17.17
CA VAL A 127 -1.70 18.92 15.75
C VAL A 127 -0.65 17.87 15.50
N THR A 128 -0.87 17.02 14.51
CA THR A 128 0.05 15.95 14.10
C THR A 128 0.44 16.13 12.63
N TRP A 129 1.72 16.01 12.35
CA TRP A 129 2.28 15.67 11.05
C TRP A 129 2.90 14.28 11.14
N SER A 130 2.66 13.43 10.15
CA SER A 130 3.26 12.10 10.09
C SER A 130 3.41 11.61 8.65
N GLU A 131 4.45 10.81 8.44
CA GLU A 131 4.75 10.15 7.18
C GLU A 131 4.48 8.66 7.26
N GLY A 132 4.12 8.07 6.13
CA GLY A 132 3.94 6.65 5.93
C GLY A 132 4.30 6.25 4.51
N PHE A 133 4.35 4.95 4.22
CA PHE A 133 4.63 4.42 2.89
C PHE A 133 4.11 2.99 2.73
N ARG A 134 3.94 2.55 1.48
CA ARG A 134 3.90 1.14 1.10
C ARG A 134 5.12 0.83 0.25
N PRO A 135 5.83 -0.29 0.50
CA PRO A 135 6.99 -0.67 -0.31
C PRO A 135 6.59 -0.98 -1.74
N GLY A 136 7.53 -0.85 -2.65
CA GLY A 136 7.38 -1.24 -4.04
C GLY A 136 7.03 -2.73 -4.18
N LEU A 137 6.38 -3.06 -5.29
CA LEU A 137 5.94 -4.41 -5.63
C LEU A 137 6.63 -4.88 -6.90
N LEU A 138 6.75 -6.20 -7.04
CA LEU A 138 7.19 -6.85 -8.27
C LEU A 138 6.00 -7.18 -9.15
N ASN A 139 6.09 -6.79 -10.42
CA ASN A 139 5.18 -7.26 -11.46
C ASN A 139 5.66 -8.59 -12.05
N ARG A 140 4.76 -9.34 -12.66
CA ARG A 140 5.09 -10.59 -13.34
C ARG A 140 5.82 -10.30 -14.65
N PRO A 141 6.88 -11.04 -14.97
CA PRO A 141 7.72 -10.76 -16.13
C PRO A 141 7.16 -11.35 -17.42
N ALA A 142 6.04 -10.99 -17.92
CA ALA A 142 5.58 -11.46 -19.24
C ALA A 142 4.56 -10.53 -19.88
N GLY A 143 4.68 -10.36 -21.19
CA GLY A 143 3.72 -9.63 -22.01
C GLY A 143 3.51 -8.19 -21.53
N GLN A 144 4.58 -7.43 -21.51
CA GLN A 144 4.65 -6.20 -20.75
C GLN A 144 4.32 -4.95 -21.47
N SER A 145 4.29 -5.01 -22.81
CA SER A 145 4.02 -3.84 -23.62
C SER A 145 2.65 -3.95 -24.28
N THR A 146 2.01 -2.79 -24.44
CA THR A 146 0.87 -2.66 -25.36
C THR A 146 1.30 -3.00 -26.77
N PRO A 147 0.39 -3.49 -27.65
CA PRO A 147 0.71 -3.85 -29.01
C PRO A 147 1.32 -2.74 -29.85
N ASP A 148 1.02 -1.49 -29.54
CA ASP A 148 1.55 -0.29 -30.19
C ASP A 148 2.85 0.23 -29.53
N GLY A 149 3.29 -0.38 -28.45
CA GLY A 149 4.48 0.02 -27.70
C GLY A 149 4.33 1.33 -26.92
N SER A 150 3.12 1.87 -26.80
CA SER A 150 2.88 3.14 -26.10
C SER A 150 3.05 3.05 -24.58
N TYR A 151 2.94 1.85 -24.02
CA TYR A 151 3.10 1.58 -22.60
C TYR A 151 3.84 0.25 -22.37
N THR A 152 4.70 0.24 -21.37
CA THR A 152 5.40 -0.96 -20.91
C THR A 152 5.27 -1.08 -19.39
N VAL A 153 4.78 -2.24 -18.93
CA VAL A 153 4.66 -2.54 -17.49
C VAL A 153 6.02 -2.52 -16.83
N ARG A 154 6.18 -1.72 -15.80
CA ARG A 154 7.42 -1.66 -15.02
C ARG A 154 7.63 -2.98 -14.25
N PRO A 155 8.85 -3.51 -14.22
CA PRO A 155 9.15 -4.74 -13.46
C PRO A 155 8.92 -4.55 -11.96
N VAL A 156 9.25 -3.38 -11.45
CA VAL A 156 9.09 -2.99 -10.04
C VAL A 156 8.35 -1.66 -9.99
N THR A 157 7.37 -1.55 -9.12
CA THR A 157 6.77 -0.27 -8.77
C THR A 157 7.61 0.45 -7.72
N ASP A 158 7.58 1.77 -7.70
CA ASP A 158 8.16 2.54 -6.61
C ASP A 158 7.28 2.41 -5.35
N SER A 159 7.83 2.72 -4.19
CA SER A 159 7.03 2.93 -2.98
C SER A 159 6.03 4.06 -3.21
N ASP A 160 4.83 3.94 -2.68
CA ASP A 160 4.00 5.12 -2.50
C ASP A 160 4.26 5.74 -1.13
N GLU A 161 4.14 7.06 -1.07
CA GLU A 161 4.38 7.84 0.13
C GLU A 161 3.09 8.51 0.60
N VAL A 162 2.95 8.60 1.89
CA VAL A 162 1.77 9.19 2.53
C VAL A 162 2.23 10.25 3.52
N THR A 163 1.69 11.45 3.40
CA THR A 163 1.87 12.52 4.39
C THR A 163 0.52 12.87 4.99
N ASN A 164 0.41 12.81 6.31
CA ASN A 164 -0.80 13.15 7.04
C ASN A 164 -0.60 14.41 7.89
N TYR A 165 -1.57 15.31 7.82
CA TYR A 165 -1.74 16.49 8.68
C TYR A 165 -3.08 16.37 9.40
N GLU A 166 -3.06 16.45 10.72
CA GLU A 166 -4.26 16.27 11.53
C GLU A 166 -4.33 17.35 12.63
N LEU A 167 -5.51 17.92 12.82
CA LEU A 167 -5.87 18.74 13.96
C LEU A 167 -7.01 18.06 14.71
N GLY A 168 -6.79 17.68 15.94
CA GLY A 168 -7.79 16.97 16.72
C GLY A 168 -8.04 17.59 18.10
N TRP A 169 -9.12 17.10 18.71
CA TRP A 169 -9.51 17.44 20.06
C TRP A 169 -10.00 16.23 20.83
N LYS A 170 -9.75 16.24 22.14
CA LYS A 170 -10.32 15.27 23.08
C LYS A 170 -10.94 16.09 24.23
N THR A 171 -12.21 15.86 24.49
CA THR A 171 -12.93 16.67 25.48
C THR A 171 -13.84 15.84 26.36
N ILE A 172 -13.85 16.21 27.63
CA ILE A 172 -14.80 15.73 28.64
C ILE A 172 -15.58 16.97 29.10
N LEU A 173 -16.87 16.99 28.86
CA LEU A 173 -17.74 18.14 29.06
C LEU A 173 -18.89 17.80 30.00
N GLN A 174 -19.61 18.81 30.49
CA GLN A 174 -20.78 18.66 31.33
C GLN A 174 -20.51 17.84 32.60
N ASP A 175 -19.43 18.13 33.33
CA ASP A 175 -19.01 17.43 34.55
C ASP A 175 -18.83 15.90 34.32
N GLY A 176 -18.17 15.54 33.22
CA GLY A 176 -17.86 14.13 32.90
C GLY A 176 -18.97 13.39 32.14
N ARG A 177 -20.12 14.03 31.89
CA ARG A 177 -21.26 13.37 31.24
C ARG A 177 -21.17 13.29 29.72
N LEU A 178 -20.40 14.17 29.08
CA LEU A 178 -20.22 14.15 27.62
C LEU A 178 -18.73 14.06 27.30
N ARG A 179 -18.32 12.95 26.71
CA ARG A 179 -17.05 12.82 26.01
C ARG A 179 -17.31 13.09 24.54
N PHE A 180 -16.59 14.03 23.94
CA PHE A 180 -16.64 14.36 22.53
C PHE A 180 -15.24 14.52 21.98
N ASN A 181 -14.81 13.62 21.10
CA ASN A 181 -13.53 13.65 20.42
C ASN A 181 -13.74 13.80 18.93
N GLY A 182 -12.73 14.31 18.25
CA GLY A 182 -12.76 14.37 16.81
C GLY A 182 -11.47 14.91 16.24
N SER A 183 -11.37 14.83 14.92
CA SER A 183 -10.28 15.41 14.15
C SER A 183 -10.72 15.86 12.77
N VAL A 184 -10.00 16.84 12.24
CA VAL A 184 -9.95 17.16 10.83
C VAL A 184 -8.59 16.81 10.29
N PHE A 185 -8.52 16.22 9.11
CA PHE A 185 -7.27 15.75 8.55
C PHE A 185 -7.20 15.95 7.05
N MET A 186 -5.95 15.99 6.57
CA MET A 186 -5.58 15.99 5.17
C MET A 186 -4.47 14.98 4.98
N VAL A 187 -4.66 14.07 4.03
CA VAL A 187 -3.69 13.01 3.69
C VAL A 187 -3.34 13.16 2.22
N ASP A 188 -2.07 13.41 1.96
CA ASP A 188 -1.50 13.45 0.61
C ASP A 188 -0.85 12.10 0.34
N VAL A 189 -1.20 11.46 -0.77
CA VAL A 189 -0.62 10.19 -1.21
C VAL A 189 0.07 10.43 -2.55
N SER A 190 1.39 10.25 -2.58
CA SER A 190 2.20 10.37 -3.79
C SER A 190 2.54 9.00 -4.36
N GLY A 191 2.43 8.89 -5.69
CA GLY A 191 2.77 7.67 -6.41
C GLY A 191 1.88 6.48 -6.03
N LEU A 192 0.59 6.69 -5.81
CA LEU A 192 -0.36 5.66 -5.41
C LEU A 192 -0.25 4.41 -6.26
N GLN A 193 0.15 3.31 -5.64
CA GLN A 193 0.18 2.00 -6.30
C GLN A 193 -1.24 1.48 -6.47
N THR A 194 -1.62 1.21 -7.71
CA THR A 194 -2.91 0.63 -8.05
C THR A 194 -2.75 -0.57 -8.96
N THR A 195 -3.74 -1.46 -8.95
CA THR A 195 -3.81 -2.57 -9.88
C THR A 195 -4.55 -2.12 -11.14
N ILE A 196 -3.88 -2.21 -12.26
CA ILE A 196 -4.42 -1.87 -13.57
C ILE A 196 -4.83 -3.16 -14.28
N PHE A 197 -5.99 -3.12 -14.93
CA PHE A 197 -6.43 -4.16 -15.84
C PHE A 197 -6.36 -3.62 -17.27
N ASP A 198 -5.48 -4.23 -18.07
CA ASP A 198 -5.40 -3.93 -19.50
C ASP A 198 -5.44 -5.22 -20.32
N PRO A 199 -6.54 -5.47 -21.04
CA PRO A 199 -6.69 -6.68 -21.84
C PRO A 199 -5.77 -6.71 -23.08
N SER A 200 -5.13 -5.61 -23.45
CA SER A 200 -4.15 -5.58 -24.55
C SER A 200 -2.77 -6.10 -24.12
N ILE A 201 -2.53 -6.17 -22.82
CA ILE A 201 -1.28 -6.65 -22.22
C ILE A 201 -1.47 -8.10 -21.76
N ALA A 202 -0.55 -9.00 -22.10
CA ALA A 202 -0.67 -10.41 -21.74
C ALA A 202 -0.67 -10.65 -20.22
N ASN A 203 -0.09 -9.74 -19.43
CA ASN A 203 -0.11 -9.79 -17.97
C ASN A 203 -1.50 -9.48 -17.38
N LEU A 204 -2.43 -8.90 -18.14
CA LEU A 204 -3.81 -8.53 -17.78
C LEU A 204 -3.96 -7.63 -16.56
N PHE A 205 -3.38 -8.04 -15.45
CA PHE A 205 -3.38 -7.32 -14.17
C PHE A 205 -1.95 -7.08 -13.74
N PHE A 206 -1.61 -5.84 -13.55
CA PHE A 206 -0.29 -5.41 -13.06
C PHE A 206 -0.45 -4.21 -12.12
N SER A 207 0.57 -3.92 -11.36
CA SER A 207 0.62 -2.76 -10.48
C SER A 207 1.47 -1.66 -11.10
N ASP A 208 1.05 -0.42 -10.94
CA ASP A 208 1.84 0.76 -11.30
C ASP A 208 1.56 1.90 -10.33
N ASN A 209 2.46 2.86 -10.25
CA ASN A 209 2.28 4.11 -9.55
C ASN A 209 1.48 5.06 -10.47
N ALA A 210 0.16 4.92 -10.48
CA ALA A 210 -0.67 5.48 -11.54
C ALA A 210 -1.21 6.88 -11.26
N ALA A 211 -1.21 7.33 -9.99
CA ALA A 211 -1.83 8.58 -9.60
C ALA A 211 -1.26 9.12 -8.29
N ASP A 212 -1.56 10.36 -7.99
CA ASP A 212 -1.51 10.93 -6.65
C ASP A 212 -2.94 11.03 -6.12
N ALA A 213 -3.12 11.07 -4.81
CA ALA A 213 -4.45 11.22 -4.22
C ALA A 213 -4.41 12.15 -3.01
N ASP A 214 -5.42 13.02 -2.95
CA ASP A 214 -5.69 13.89 -1.81
C ASP A 214 -6.93 13.40 -1.07
N ILE A 215 -6.83 13.23 0.25
CA ILE A 215 -7.95 12.83 1.09
C ILE A 215 -8.13 13.88 2.18
N ARG A 216 -9.32 14.42 2.31
CA ARG A 216 -9.69 15.37 3.38
C ARG A 216 -10.84 14.80 4.17
N GLY A 217 -10.78 14.95 5.48
CA GLY A 217 -11.82 14.37 6.31
C GLY A 217 -12.06 15.10 7.61
N LEU A 218 -13.23 14.81 8.14
CA LEU A 218 -13.67 15.14 9.50
C LEU A 218 -14.25 13.89 10.12
N GLU A 219 -13.77 13.52 11.29
CA GLU A 219 -14.32 12.41 12.05
C GLU A 219 -14.48 12.75 13.52
N GLY A 220 -15.34 12.01 14.18
CA GLY A 220 -15.54 12.17 15.62
C GLY A 220 -16.37 11.08 16.24
N ASP A 221 -16.27 11.00 17.57
CA ASP A 221 -17.06 10.14 18.42
C ASP A 221 -17.58 10.88 19.64
N PHE A 222 -18.71 10.43 20.17
CA PHE A 222 -19.23 10.93 21.42
C PHE A 222 -19.83 9.81 22.27
N VAL A 223 -19.77 10.02 23.59
CA VAL A 223 -20.50 9.25 24.58
C VAL A 223 -21.17 10.24 25.52
N TYR A 224 -22.48 10.11 25.69
CA TYR A 224 -23.28 11.01 26.52
C TYR A 224 -24.11 10.24 27.54
N TYR A 225 -24.01 10.65 28.79
CA TYR A 225 -24.83 10.18 29.91
C TYR A 225 -25.81 11.29 30.30
N PRO A 226 -27.04 11.30 29.77
CA PRO A 226 -28.06 12.25 30.20
C PRO A 226 -28.49 12.01 31.63
N ASN A 227 -29.22 13.00 32.24
CA ASN A 227 -29.79 12.85 33.57
C ASN A 227 -31.00 11.90 33.61
N ILE A 228 -30.83 10.71 33.02
CA ILE A 228 -31.82 9.63 32.99
C ILE A 228 -31.11 8.37 33.44
N ASP A 229 -31.55 7.78 34.57
CA ASP A 229 -30.90 6.60 35.12
C ASP A 229 -30.87 5.44 34.12
N GLY A 230 -29.66 4.87 33.95
CA GLY A 230 -29.40 3.75 33.05
C GLY A 230 -29.34 4.07 31.57
N LEU A 231 -29.46 5.36 31.16
CA LEU A 231 -29.34 5.75 29.75
C LEU A 231 -27.93 6.20 29.42
N MET A 232 -27.36 5.62 28.35
CA MET A 232 -26.16 6.05 27.67
C MET A 232 -26.44 6.19 26.17
N ILE A 233 -25.98 7.26 25.56
CA ILE A 233 -26.06 7.50 24.13
C ILE A 233 -24.63 7.60 23.58
N SER A 234 -24.33 6.89 22.53
CA SER A 234 -23.04 6.98 21.85
C SER A 234 -23.20 6.98 20.34
N GLY A 235 -22.25 7.59 19.66
CA GLY A 235 -22.21 7.62 18.22
C GLY A 235 -20.85 8.01 17.69
N ALA A 236 -20.63 7.72 16.41
CA ALA A 236 -19.47 8.17 15.64
C ALA A 236 -19.93 8.63 14.27
N PHE A 237 -19.14 9.53 13.68
CA PHE A 237 -19.36 10.02 12.32
C PHE A 237 -18.02 10.21 11.60
N SER A 238 -18.06 10.07 10.28
CA SER A 238 -16.92 10.36 9.39
C SER A 238 -17.44 10.93 8.09
N PHE A 239 -16.79 11.99 7.62
CA PHE A 239 -17.03 12.60 6.31
C PHE A 239 -15.69 12.67 5.58
N LEU A 240 -15.64 12.10 4.38
CA LEU A 240 -14.44 12.01 3.56
C LEU A 240 -14.70 12.63 2.18
N ASP A 241 -13.72 13.38 1.70
CA ASP A 241 -13.62 13.86 0.33
C ASP A 241 -12.30 13.39 -0.24
N THR A 242 -12.32 12.75 -1.41
CA THR A 242 -11.14 12.14 -2.03
C THR A 242 -11.05 12.54 -3.48
N GLU A 243 -9.88 13.05 -3.87
CA GLU A 243 -9.52 13.41 -5.24
C GLU A 243 -8.31 12.56 -5.68
N ILE A 244 -8.35 12.04 -6.92
CA ILE A 244 -7.31 11.21 -7.55
C ILE A 244 -6.95 11.81 -8.91
#